data_b9acaeecc4653a10bc8273ca4a35ecad
#
_entry.id   b9acaeecc4653a10bc8273ca4a35ecad
#
_cell.length_a   1.000
_cell.length_b   1.000
_cell.length_c   1.000
_cell.angle_alpha   90.00
_cell.angle_beta   90.00
_cell.angle_gamma   90.00
#
_symmetry.space_group_name_H-M   'P 1'
#
loop_
_entity.id
_entity.type
_entity.pdbx_description
1 polymer ?
#
loop_
_entity_poly.entity_id
_entity_poly.type
_entity_poly.pdbx_seq_one_letter_code
_entity_poly.pdbx_strand_id
1 'polypeptide(L)'
;MFENLNDYPVDPIMIGADYFAQDPRDDKLNLTVGVYQDEHGHTPILQAVKEAERILVETQVSKSYLALTGDVGYCNLLGLDILGSAFGDDWVAAQTSGGAVALRIMADLVAQLPVSPTVWL
;
A
#
# COMPACT_ATOMS: atom_id res chain seq x y z
N MET A 1 -29.61 5.15 -18.05
CA MET A 1 -28.86 5.76 -16.93
C MET A 1 -27.33 5.62 -17.12
N PHE A 2 -26.86 4.52 -17.71
CA PHE A 2 -25.43 4.26 -17.96
C PHE A 2 -25.03 4.41 -19.42
N GLU A 3 -25.94 4.78 -20.29
CA GLU A 3 -25.79 4.89 -21.75
C GLU A 3 -24.78 5.99 -22.17
N ASN A 4 -24.48 6.93 -21.26
CA ASN A 4 -23.55 8.04 -21.49
C ASN A 4 -22.21 7.87 -20.76
N LEU A 5 -21.91 6.69 -20.21
CA LEU A 5 -20.59 6.41 -19.67
C LEU A 5 -19.62 6.13 -20.82
N ASN A 6 -18.51 6.87 -20.85
CA ASN A 6 -17.42 6.56 -21.76
C ASN A 6 -16.70 5.29 -21.30
N ASP A 7 -16.29 4.47 -22.23
CA ASP A 7 -15.37 3.38 -21.95
C ASP A 7 -14.04 3.96 -21.47
N TYR A 8 -13.61 3.52 -20.28
CA TYR A 8 -12.28 3.87 -19.81
C TYR A 8 -11.25 2.94 -20.47
N PRO A 9 -10.07 3.47 -20.84
CA PRO A 9 -9.00 2.63 -21.33
C PRO A 9 -8.58 1.60 -20.25
N VAL A 10 -8.29 0.40 -20.70
CA VAL A 10 -7.76 -0.64 -19.79
C VAL A 10 -6.44 -0.17 -19.20
N ASP A 11 -6.24 -0.43 -17.91
CA ASP A 11 -4.99 -0.08 -17.21
C ASP A 11 -3.78 -0.73 -17.91
N PRO A 12 -2.79 0.06 -18.37
CA PRO A 12 -1.62 -0.47 -19.06
C PRO A 12 -0.83 -1.51 -18.27
N ILE A 13 -0.84 -1.42 -16.93
CA ILE A 13 -0.17 -2.38 -16.05
C ILE A 13 -0.87 -3.74 -16.13
N MET A 14 -2.20 -3.75 -16.13
CA MET A 14 -2.98 -4.99 -16.23
C MET A 14 -2.81 -5.65 -17.60
N ILE A 15 -2.79 -4.84 -18.68
CA ILE A 15 -2.50 -5.35 -20.04
C ILE A 15 -1.11 -6.02 -20.11
N GLY A 16 -0.12 -5.47 -19.41
CA GLY A 16 1.23 -6.04 -19.33
C GLY A 16 1.24 -7.47 -18.76
N ALA A 17 0.41 -7.74 -17.76
CA ALA A 17 0.27 -9.08 -17.20
C ALA A 17 -0.33 -10.08 -18.20
N ASP A 18 -1.33 -9.63 -18.98
CA ASP A 18 -1.95 -10.46 -20.03
C ASP A 18 -0.97 -10.77 -21.15
N TYR A 19 -0.17 -9.80 -21.60
CA TYR A 19 0.88 -10.01 -22.59
C TYR A 19 1.93 -11.01 -22.11
N PHE A 20 2.35 -10.89 -20.83
CA PHE A 20 3.27 -11.86 -20.25
C PHE A 20 2.68 -13.27 -20.22
N ALA A 21 1.42 -13.42 -19.87
CA ALA A 21 0.75 -14.73 -19.83
C ALA A 21 0.64 -15.39 -21.22
N GLN A 22 0.44 -14.59 -22.27
CA GLN A 22 0.29 -15.05 -23.65
C GLN A 22 1.63 -15.29 -24.37
N ASP A 23 2.74 -14.77 -23.86
CA ASP A 23 4.07 -14.94 -24.44
C ASP A 23 4.51 -16.42 -24.30
N PRO A 24 4.78 -17.13 -25.41
CA PRO A 24 5.14 -18.55 -25.38
C PRO A 24 6.60 -18.82 -24.96
N ARG A 25 7.41 -17.81 -24.75
CA ARG A 25 8.84 -17.99 -24.41
C ARG A 25 9.00 -18.46 -22.98
N ASP A 26 9.95 -19.35 -22.74
CA ASP A 26 10.25 -19.86 -21.39
C ASP A 26 11.21 -18.92 -20.62
N ASP A 27 12.03 -18.16 -21.33
CA ASP A 27 13.05 -17.23 -20.79
C ASP A 27 12.49 -15.81 -20.55
N LYS A 28 11.32 -15.69 -19.96
CA LYS A 28 10.63 -14.42 -19.70
C LYS A 28 10.53 -14.10 -18.22
N LEU A 29 10.57 -12.81 -17.90
CA LEU A 29 10.39 -12.28 -16.56
C LEU A 29 9.21 -11.30 -16.53
N ASN A 30 8.34 -11.44 -15.54
CA ASN A 30 7.26 -10.51 -15.31
C ASN A 30 7.72 -9.38 -14.39
N LEU A 31 7.89 -8.18 -14.94
CA LEU A 31 8.26 -6.97 -14.22
C LEU A 31 7.14 -5.91 -14.23
N THR A 32 5.91 -6.30 -14.54
CA THR A 32 4.77 -5.39 -14.65
C THR A 32 4.27 -4.89 -13.30
N VAL A 33 4.40 -5.68 -12.25
CA VAL A 33 3.97 -5.34 -10.90
C VAL A 33 5.12 -5.53 -9.92
N GLY A 34 5.36 -4.53 -9.10
CA GLY A 34 6.39 -4.55 -8.04
C GLY A 34 5.94 -5.38 -6.84
N VAL A 35 5.99 -6.71 -6.96
CA VAL A 35 5.71 -7.66 -5.88
C VAL A 35 6.90 -8.60 -5.70
N TYR A 36 7.23 -8.93 -4.45
CA TYR A 36 8.26 -9.92 -4.17
C TYR A 36 7.85 -11.30 -4.73
N GLN A 37 8.76 -11.95 -5.43
CA GLN A 37 8.61 -13.32 -5.91
C GLN A 37 9.85 -14.14 -5.53
N ASP A 38 9.62 -15.41 -5.18
CA ASP A 38 10.69 -16.37 -4.97
C ASP A 38 11.27 -16.86 -6.32
N GLU A 39 12.25 -17.76 -6.26
CA GLU A 39 12.90 -18.35 -7.44
C GLU A 39 11.96 -19.17 -8.34
N HIS A 40 10.76 -19.48 -7.85
CA HIS A 40 9.71 -20.20 -8.60
C HIS A 40 8.60 -19.27 -9.10
N GLY A 41 8.73 -17.95 -8.91
CA GLY A 41 7.72 -16.96 -9.29
C GLY A 41 6.51 -16.89 -8.36
N HIS A 42 6.57 -17.47 -7.15
CA HIS A 42 5.53 -17.40 -6.16
C HIS A 42 5.73 -16.21 -5.22
N THR A 43 4.62 -15.64 -4.75
CA THR A 43 4.62 -14.66 -3.66
C THR A 43 4.27 -15.37 -2.35
N PRO A 44 5.28 -15.79 -1.55
CA PRO A 44 5.02 -16.52 -0.32
C PRO A 44 4.46 -15.61 0.77
N ILE A 45 3.58 -16.14 1.58
CA ILE A 45 3.16 -15.48 2.82
C ILE A 45 4.24 -15.71 3.88
N LEU A 46 4.80 -14.61 4.41
CA LEU A 46 5.81 -14.69 5.45
C LEU A 46 5.27 -15.39 6.69
N GLN A 47 6.11 -16.20 7.35
CA GLN A 47 5.72 -16.91 8.57
C GLN A 47 5.27 -15.96 9.68
N ALA A 48 5.92 -14.79 9.81
CA ALA A 48 5.54 -13.76 10.76
C ALA A 48 4.11 -13.22 10.52
N VAL A 49 3.69 -13.09 9.26
CA VAL A 49 2.32 -12.67 8.91
C VAL A 49 1.30 -13.72 9.35
N LYS A 50 1.55 -15.00 9.05
CA LYS A 50 0.66 -16.10 9.47
C LYS A 50 0.52 -16.18 10.99
N GLU A 51 1.61 -15.98 11.71
CA GLU A 51 1.59 -15.98 13.16
C GLU A 51 0.83 -14.77 13.72
N ALA A 52 1.02 -13.58 13.14
CA ALA A 52 0.25 -12.39 13.52
C ALA A 52 -1.26 -12.57 13.28
N GLU A 53 -1.65 -13.14 12.13
CA GLU A 53 -3.06 -13.47 11.84
C GLU A 53 -3.64 -14.45 12.87
N ARG A 54 -2.89 -15.50 13.24
CA ARG A 54 -3.31 -16.46 14.26
C ARG A 54 -3.54 -15.78 15.60
N ILE A 55 -2.60 -14.95 16.04
CA ILE A 55 -2.71 -14.18 17.28
C ILE A 55 -3.94 -13.27 17.24
N LEU A 56 -4.16 -12.55 16.14
CA LEU A 56 -5.32 -11.68 15.97
C LEU A 56 -6.64 -12.45 16.09
N VAL A 57 -6.74 -13.62 15.46
CA VAL A 57 -7.95 -14.46 15.53
C VAL A 57 -8.23 -14.89 16.97
N GLU A 58 -7.21 -15.22 17.75
CA GLU A 58 -7.35 -15.71 19.12
C GLU A 58 -7.58 -14.60 20.14
N THR A 59 -6.99 -13.41 19.93
CA THR A 59 -6.96 -12.35 20.96
C THR A 59 -7.88 -11.17 20.67
N GLN A 60 -8.26 -10.95 19.42
CA GLN A 60 -9.11 -9.81 19.08
C GLN A 60 -10.54 -10.01 19.56
N VAL A 61 -10.98 -9.16 20.48
CA VAL A 61 -12.30 -9.26 21.11
C VAL A 61 -13.35 -8.32 20.50
N SER A 62 -12.96 -7.42 19.61
CA SER A 62 -13.87 -6.44 19.00
C SER A 62 -13.45 -6.09 17.56
N LYS A 63 -14.46 -5.76 16.75
CA LYS A 63 -14.33 -5.18 15.40
C LYS A 63 -14.88 -3.74 15.36
N SER A 64 -14.88 -3.04 16.48
CA SER A 64 -15.33 -1.64 16.53
C SER A 64 -14.42 -0.73 15.67
N TYR A 65 -14.95 0.46 15.37
CA TYR A 65 -14.19 1.47 14.64
C TYR A 65 -12.93 1.87 15.40
N LEU A 66 -11.84 2.09 14.66
CA LEU A 66 -10.63 2.73 15.16
C LEU A 66 -10.82 4.25 15.27
N ALA A 67 -9.89 4.92 15.94
CA ALA A 67 -9.80 6.37 15.91
C ALA A 67 -9.55 6.88 14.48
N LEU A 68 -9.81 8.17 14.23
CA LEU A 68 -9.59 8.78 12.90
C LEU A 68 -8.13 8.66 12.41
N THR A 69 -7.18 8.61 13.34
CA THR A 69 -5.75 8.41 13.05
C THR A 69 -5.35 6.94 12.96
N GLY A 70 -6.29 6.01 13.17
CA GLY A 70 -6.01 4.57 13.15
C GLY A 70 -5.55 4.02 14.50
N ASP A 71 -4.85 2.89 14.46
CA ASP A 71 -4.27 2.25 15.64
C ASP A 71 -2.95 2.90 16.01
N VAL A 72 -2.87 3.43 17.24
CA VAL A 72 -1.68 4.14 17.75
C VAL A 72 -0.47 3.19 17.87
N GLY A 73 -0.70 1.96 18.31
CA GLY A 73 0.37 0.97 18.43
C GLY A 73 0.99 0.63 17.08
N TYR A 74 0.15 0.40 16.08
CA TYR A 74 0.59 0.18 14.70
C TYR A 74 1.37 1.38 14.16
N CYS A 75 0.84 2.60 14.31
CA CYS A 75 1.50 3.82 13.85
C CYS A 75 2.88 4.00 14.49
N ASN A 76 3.00 3.77 15.79
CA ASN A 76 4.26 3.91 16.51
C ASN A 76 5.29 2.88 16.07
N LEU A 77 4.90 1.61 15.96
CA LEU A 77 5.80 0.53 15.52
C LEU A 77 6.31 0.77 14.10
N LEU A 78 5.42 1.10 13.18
CA LEU A 78 5.79 1.37 11.79
C LEU A 78 6.65 2.64 11.66
N GLY A 79 6.33 3.67 12.42
CA GLY A 79 7.11 4.91 12.46
C GLY A 79 8.53 4.66 12.95
N LEU A 80 8.70 3.89 14.01
CA LEU A 80 10.03 3.51 14.51
C LEU A 80 10.82 2.65 13.50
N ASP A 81 10.14 1.75 12.81
CA ASP A 81 10.77 0.87 11.81
C ASP A 81 11.25 1.66 10.58
N ILE A 82 10.46 2.62 10.11
CA ILE A 82 10.77 3.42 8.91
C ILE A 82 11.73 4.56 9.22
N LEU A 83 11.48 5.33 10.29
CA LEU A 83 12.22 6.56 10.60
C LEU A 83 13.42 6.31 11.51
N GLY A 84 13.37 5.23 12.30
CA GLY A 84 14.36 4.93 13.32
C GLY A 84 14.32 5.94 14.48
N SER A 85 15.30 5.82 15.38
CA SER A 85 15.42 6.70 16.56
C SER A 85 15.95 8.10 16.24
N ALA A 86 16.39 8.36 15.01
CA ALA A 86 17.02 9.63 14.63
C ALA A 86 16.04 10.82 14.64
N PHE A 87 14.75 10.56 14.51
CA PHE A 87 13.71 11.61 14.47
C PHE A 87 13.14 11.97 15.85
N GLY A 88 13.53 11.27 16.91
CA GLY A 88 12.99 11.52 18.24
C GLY A 88 11.46 11.44 18.26
N ASP A 89 10.82 12.43 18.90
CA ASP A 89 9.35 12.55 19.00
C ASP A 89 8.75 13.56 18.00
N ASP A 90 9.54 14.08 17.06
CA ASP A 90 9.14 15.15 16.13
C ASP A 90 8.40 14.62 14.89
N TRP A 91 7.52 13.63 15.04
CA TRP A 91 6.73 13.08 13.96
C TRP A 91 5.31 12.72 14.41
N VAL A 92 4.42 12.67 13.45
CA VAL A 92 3.05 12.17 13.63
C VAL A 92 2.75 11.14 12.56
N ALA A 93 1.90 10.18 12.89
CA ALA A 93 1.47 9.16 11.97
C ALA A 93 -0.04 8.98 11.99
N ALA A 94 -0.58 8.60 10.86
CA ALA A 94 -1.97 8.17 10.74
C ALA A 94 -2.04 6.95 9.81
N GLN A 95 -2.81 5.96 10.24
CA GLN A 95 -3.09 4.78 9.44
C GLN A 95 -4.11 5.11 8.35
N THR A 96 -3.86 4.65 7.13
CA THR A 96 -4.77 4.82 5.99
C THR A 96 -5.14 3.47 5.39
N SER A 97 -6.17 3.43 4.58
CA SER A 97 -6.61 2.22 3.87
C SER A 97 -5.75 1.88 2.64
N GLY A 98 -4.47 2.24 2.67
CA GLY A 98 -3.50 1.95 1.63
C GLY A 98 -2.72 3.17 1.15
N GLY A 99 -1.65 2.95 0.37
CA GLY A 99 -0.72 3.97 -0.07
C GLY A 99 -1.37 5.07 -0.92
N ALA A 100 -2.33 4.74 -1.78
CA ALA A 100 -3.03 5.73 -2.61
C ALA A 100 -3.80 6.76 -1.75
N VAL A 101 -4.44 6.31 -0.67
CA VAL A 101 -5.12 7.21 0.28
C VAL A 101 -4.11 8.05 1.05
N ALA A 102 -2.98 7.47 1.46
CA ALA A 102 -1.90 8.19 2.12
C ALA A 102 -1.38 9.33 1.24
N LEU A 103 -1.07 9.05 -0.04
CA LEU A 103 -0.61 10.04 -1.01
C LEU A 103 -1.66 11.14 -1.22
N ARG A 104 -2.94 10.80 -1.29
CA ARG A 104 -4.02 11.78 -1.42
C ARG A 104 -4.08 12.72 -0.21
N ILE A 105 -4.04 12.18 1.01
CA ILE A 105 -4.05 12.97 2.24
C ILE A 105 -2.82 13.89 2.30
N MET A 106 -1.64 13.38 1.93
CA MET A 106 -0.42 14.19 1.86
C MET A 106 -0.54 15.32 0.84
N ALA A 107 -1.09 15.07 -0.35
CA ALA A 107 -1.32 16.09 -1.36
C ALA A 107 -2.29 17.17 -0.87
N ASP A 108 -3.38 16.79 -0.21
CA ASP A 108 -4.35 17.73 0.35
C ASP A 108 -3.74 18.56 1.49
N LEU A 109 -2.85 17.99 2.31
CA LEU A 109 -2.12 18.70 3.35
C LEU A 109 -1.16 19.73 2.75
N VAL A 110 -0.37 19.32 1.76
CA VAL A 110 0.59 20.19 1.07
C VAL A 110 -0.13 21.34 0.35
N ALA A 111 -1.31 21.09 -0.22
CA ALA A 111 -2.12 22.13 -0.88
C ALA A 111 -2.65 23.21 0.08
N GLN A 112 -2.67 22.96 1.40
CA GLN A 112 -3.07 23.95 2.41
C GLN A 112 -1.94 24.87 2.86
N LEU A 113 -0.70 24.61 2.44
CA LEU A 113 0.42 25.48 2.79
C LEU A 113 0.25 26.86 2.12
N PRO A 114 0.65 27.95 2.81
CA PRO A 114 0.49 29.33 2.31
C PRO A 114 1.46 29.70 1.16
N VAL A 115 2.20 28.73 0.67
CA VAL A 115 3.15 28.85 -0.46
C VAL A 115 2.69 27.93 -1.59
N SER A 116 3.13 28.17 -2.82
CA SER A 116 2.88 27.27 -3.93
C SER A 116 3.92 26.14 -3.92
N PRO A 117 3.64 25.00 -3.28
CA PRO A 117 4.61 23.93 -3.15
C PRO A 117 4.79 23.21 -4.50
N THR A 118 6.01 22.77 -4.77
CA THR A 118 6.32 21.86 -5.88
C THR A 118 6.55 20.47 -5.33
N VAL A 119 5.83 19.49 -5.85
CA VAL A 119 6.02 18.06 -5.53
C VAL A 119 6.77 17.42 -6.69
N TRP A 120 7.89 16.79 -6.40
CA TRP A 120 8.66 16.01 -7.37
C TRP A 120 8.23 14.54 -7.27
N LEU A 121 7.95 13.92 -8.44
CA LEU A 121 7.54 12.53 -8.58
C LEU A 121 8.66 11.70 -9.23
#